data_ad49676975a336c4a0f5de04db5ef6b8
#
_entry.id   ad49676975a336c4a0f5de04db5ef6b8
#
_cell.length_a   1.000
_cell.length_b   1.000
_cell.length_c   1.000
_cell.angle_alpha   90.00
_cell.angle_beta   90.00
_cell.angle_gamma   90.00
#
_symmetry.space_group_name_H-M   'P 1'
#
loop_
_entity.id
_entity.type
_entity.pdbx_description
1 polymer ?
#
loop_
_entity_poly.entity_id
_entity_poly.type
_entity_poly.pdbx_seq_one_letter_code
_entity_poly.pdbx_strand_id
1 'polypeptide(L)'
;MAQMTASWAEIVAIAAAALLILVVPLLPAGGAAAGDPVMPIGMPNCPTSCGGVEVPYPFGIGPDARCYLPGFNLTCDTSRPGDARLLLDADGTVQVLEIPDVQYPFLRAQHNGDVKIDFHGDVIGNGTFINHVVRRDGPYMLERGSELILTGCNVQATMKDGNITVASCTSLCQFRDNYNNDNDDGDDDDAETPTPPYIELSHVVAQCSGSSTGCCRADIVAPGDYDSQVHTSGRYDVHLRWFGWNRSADLEVLPVRVFVAQYGWFDNSSVYTDLLQTRRAPSEDTMAVPFVLDWEAVGHPSSSSVCKSNHSKRSDGTRRGAYTCTCKDGYEGNPYLIDGCKGIISVIDLVV
;
A
#
# COMPACT_ATOMS: atom_id res chain seq x y z
N MET A 1 -82.49 31.14 -13.36
CA MET A 1 -81.33 30.62 -12.60
C MET A 1 -81.61 29.16 -12.29
N ALA A 2 -81.10 28.25 -13.10
CA ALA A 2 -81.19 26.82 -12.90
C ALA A 2 -79.82 26.35 -12.42
N GLN A 3 -79.74 25.90 -11.19
CA GLN A 3 -78.52 25.27 -10.64
C GLN A 3 -78.54 23.81 -11.09
N MET A 4 -77.55 23.46 -11.88
CA MET A 4 -77.19 22.06 -12.17
C MET A 4 -76.38 21.51 -11.04
N THR A 5 -76.97 20.71 -10.18
CA THR A 5 -76.27 19.94 -9.16
C THR A 5 -75.96 18.56 -9.78
N ALA A 6 -74.71 18.38 -10.22
CA ALA A 6 -74.24 17.08 -10.60
C ALA A 6 -74.11 16.20 -9.36
N SER A 7 -74.74 14.98 -9.43
CA SER A 7 -74.71 14.01 -8.36
C SER A 7 -73.29 13.43 -8.18
N TRP A 8 -72.92 13.22 -6.94
CA TRP A 8 -71.64 12.59 -6.56
C TRP A 8 -71.40 11.21 -7.25
N ALA A 9 -72.43 10.54 -7.65
CA ALA A 9 -72.40 9.28 -8.37
C ALA A 9 -71.86 9.43 -9.79
N GLU A 10 -72.16 10.54 -10.49
CA GLU A 10 -71.64 10.81 -11.82
C GLU A 10 -70.17 11.21 -11.83
N ILE A 11 -69.75 11.92 -10.78
CA ILE A 11 -68.30 12.30 -10.63
C ILE A 11 -67.45 11.05 -10.36
N VAL A 12 -67.96 10.09 -9.56
CA VAL A 12 -67.24 8.83 -9.27
C VAL A 12 -67.14 7.94 -10.52
N ALA A 13 -68.20 7.92 -11.34
CA ALA A 13 -68.20 7.11 -12.58
C ALA A 13 -67.23 7.64 -13.63
N ILE A 14 -67.10 8.97 -13.75
CA ILE A 14 -66.11 9.57 -14.68
C ILE A 14 -64.68 9.38 -14.18
N ALA A 15 -64.43 9.44 -12.85
CA ALA A 15 -63.12 9.18 -12.27
C ALA A 15 -62.70 7.69 -12.44
N ALA A 16 -63.64 6.72 -12.32
CA ALA A 16 -63.38 5.32 -12.49
C ALA A 16 -63.08 4.97 -13.97
N ALA A 17 -63.78 5.63 -14.92
CA ALA A 17 -63.53 5.42 -16.36
C ALA A 17 -62.18 6.03 -16.80
N ALA A 18 -61.74 7.15 -16.21
CA ALA A 18 -60.43 7.74 -16.48
C ALA A 18 -59.27 6.90 -15.91
N LEU A 19 -59.47 6.17 -14.81
CA LEU A 19 -58.46 5.30 -14.24
C LEU A 19 -58.28 3.98 -15.01
N LEU A 20 -59.29 3.53 -15.75
CA LEU A 20 -59.24 2.30 -16.54
C LEU A 20 -58.49 2.46 -17.90
N ILE A 21 -58.34 3.67 -18.38
CA ILE A 21 -57.63 3.96 -19.66
C ILE A 21 -56.12 4.14 -19.49
N LEU A 22 -55.61 4.31 -18.23
CA LEU A 22 -54.21 4.48 -17.94
C LEU A 22 -53.46 3.20 -17.52
N VAL A 23 -54.11 2.07 -17.46
CA VAL A 23 -53.47 0.76 -17.33
C VAL A 23 -53.30 0.15 -18.73
N VAL A 24 -52.53 0.82 -19.57
CA VAL A 24 -51.82 0.16 -20.65
C VAL A 24 -50.82 -0.77 -19.97
N PRO A 25 -50.85 -2.09 -20.14
CA PRO A 25 -49.76 -2.91 -19.73
C PRO A 25 -48.54 -2.45 -20.52
N LEU A 26 -47.64 -1.71 -19.89
CA LEU A 26 -46.27 -1.67 -20.35
C LEU A 26 -45.76 -3.12 -20.20
N LEU A 27 -45.99 -3.90 -21.25
CA LEU A 27 -45.16 -5.04 -21.52
C LEU A 27 -43.75 -4.50 -21.54
N PRO A 28 -42.85 -4.95 -20.67
CA PRO A 28 -41.44 -4.66 -20.87
C PRO A 28 -41.13 -5.25 -22.23
N ALA A 29 -40.91 -4.39 -23.22
CA ALA A 29 -40.14 -4.79 -24.37
C ALA A 29 -38.87 -5.38 -23.75
N GLY A 30 -38.72 -6.69 -23.82
CA GLY A 30 -37.50 -7.38 -23.45
C GLY A 30 -36.40 -7.00 -24.43
N GLY A 31 -36.00 -5.75 -24.37
CA GLY A 31 -34.66 -5.35 -24.72
C GLY A 31 -33.81 -6.02 -23.65
N ALA A 32 -33.16 -7.13 -24.01
CA ALA A 32 -31.95 -7.52 -23.31
C ALA A 32 -31.10 -6.25 -23.29
N ALA A 33 -31.01 -5.60 -22.14
CA ALA A 33 -29.98 -4.64 -21.91
C ALA A 33 -28.72 -5.40 -22.28
N ALA A 34 -28.10 -5.03 -23.40
CA ALA A 34 -26.76 -5.46 -23.68
C ALA A 34 -25.98 -4.98 -22.44
N GLY A 35 -25.74 -5.92 -21.52
CA GLY A 35 -24.91 -5.63 -20.36
C GLY A 35 -23.62 -5.03 -20.93
N ASP A 36 -23.17 -3.95 -20.33
CA ASP A 36 -21.90 -3.36 -20.68
C ASP A 36 -20.91 -4.51 -20.87
N PRO A 37 -20.13 -4.53 -21.93
CA PRO A 37 -19.22 -5.62 -22.21
C PRO A 37 -18.27 -5.74 -21.01
N VAL A 38 -18.51 -6.76 -20.18
CA VAL A 38 -17.65 -7.03 -19.01
C VAL A 38 -16.24 -7.20 -19.55
N MET A 39 -15.38 -6.24 -19.21
CA MET A 39 -13.98 -6.29 -19.63
C MET A 39 -13.31 -7.48 -18.99
N PRO A 40 -12.53 -8.28 -19.75
CA PRO A 40 -11.86 -9.42 -19.19
C PRO A 40 -10.78 -8.96 -18.19
N ILE A 41 -10.91 -9.42 -16.95
CA ILE A 41 -9.94 -9.12 -15.88
C ILE A 41 -8.72 -10.03 -16.01
N GLY A 42 -8.92 -11.29 -16.36
CA GLY A 42 -7.87 -12.33 -16.42
C GLY A 42 -7.99 -13.26 -17.61
N MET A 43 -7.11 -14.25 -17.66
CA MET A 43 -7.14 -15.29 -18.68
C MET A 43 -8.37 -16.21 -18.48
N PRO A 44 -8.95 -16.76 -19.55
CA PRO A 44 -10.08 -17.67 -19.46
C PRO A 44 -9.79 -18.87 -18.54
N ASN A 45 -10.75 -19.19 -17.68
CA ASN A 45 -10.70 -20.27 -16.69
C ASN A 45 -9.61 -20.08 -15.59
N CYS A 46 -9.14 -18.87 -15.38
CA CYS A 46 -8.23 -18.55 -14.29
C CYS A 46 -8.97 -17.84 -13.15
N PRO A 47 -8.59 -18.08 -11.88
CA PRO A 47 -9.12 -17.32 -10.76
C PRO A 47 -8.72 -15.84 -10.88
N THR A 48 -9.67 -14.94 -10.68
CA THR A 48 -9.48 -13.49 -10.81
C THR A 48 -9.73 -12.72 -9.51
N SER A 49 -9.87 -13.42 -8.39
CA SER A 49 -10.03 -12.77 -7.08
C SER A 49 -9.61 -13.69 -5.93
N CYS A 50 -9.21 -13.10 -4.81
CA CYS A 50 -8.91 -13.77 -3.55
C CYS A 50 -9.16 -12.81 -2.38
N GLY A 51 -9.97 -13.20 -1.40
CA GLY A 51 -10.21 -12.41 -0.19
C GLY A 51 -10.75 -10.99 -0.45
N GLY A 52 -11.55 -10.83 -1.51
CA GLY A 52 -12.09 -9.52 -1.91
C GLY A 52 -11.13 -8.67 -2.75
N VAL A 53 -9.90 -9.14 -3.02
CA VAL A 53 -8.94 -8.47 -3.90
C VAL A 53 -9.11 -9.02 -5.32
N GLU A 54 -9.32 -8.15 -6.29
CA GLU A 54 -9.26 -8.51 -7.71
C GLU A 54 -7.83 -8.80 -8.15
N VAL A 55 -7.67 -9.81 -9.01
CA VAL A 55 -6.36 -10.25 -9.53
C VAL A 55 -6.39 -10.17 -11.05
N PRO A 56 -6.11 -8.98 -11.61
CA PRO A 56 -6.08 -8.79 -13.05
C PRO A 56 -4.81 -9.40 -13.65
N TYR A 57 -4.91 -9.96 -14.84
CA TYR A 57 -3.71 -10.32 -15.61
C TYR A 57 -2.87 -9.06 -15.89
N PRO A 58 -1.53 -9.02 -15.70
CA PRO A 58 -0.59 -10.15 -15.73
C PRO A 58 -0.44 -10.93 -14.42
N PHE A 59 -1.08 -10.53 -13.33
CA PHE A 59 -1.14 -11.32 -12.10
C PHE A 59 -2.06 -12.52 -12.26
N GLY A 60 -1.84 -13.53 -11.41
CA GLY A 60 -2.74 -14.67 -11.37
C GLY A 60 -2.47 -15.60 -10.20
N ILE A 61 -3.41 -16.50 -9.93
CA ILE A 61 -3.46 -17.41 -8.80
C ILE A 61 -3.45 -18.85 -9.30
N GLY A 62 -2.75 -19.70 -8.58
CA GLY A 62 -2.79 -21.14 -8.77
C GLY A 62 -1.64 -21.71 -9.57
N PRO A 63 -1.66 -23.03 -9.81
CA PRO A 63 -0.53 -23.76 -10.42
C PRO A 63 -0.44 -23.62 -11.95
N ASP A 64 -1.48 -23.12 -12.61
CA ASP A 64 -1.50 -23.02 -14.07
C ASP A 64 -0.72 -21.77 -14.53
N ALA A 65 0.46 -21.98 -15.08
CA ALA A 65 1.33 -20.91 -15.57
C ALA A 65 0.73 -20.06 -16.71
N ARG A 66 -0.40 -20.45 -17.29
CA ARG A 66 -1.11 -19.62 -18.27
C ARG A 66 -1.87 -18.47 -17.63
N CYS A 67 -2.15 -18.57 -16.35
CA CYS A 67 -2.95 -17.58 -15.61
C CYS A 67 -2.18 -16.31 -15.24
N TYR A 68 -0.87 -16.29 -15.39
CA TYR A 68 -0.01 -15.14 -15.02
C TYR A 68 1.23 -15.05 -15.91
N LEU A 69 1.86 -13.90 -15.91
CA LEU A 69 3.22 -13.77 -16.47
C LEU A 69 4.27 -14.28 -15.46
N PRO A 70 5.45 -14.69 -15.93
CA PRO A 70 6.55 -15.12 -15.06
C PRO A 70 6.86 -14.06 -13.98
N GLY A 71 6.83 -14.48 -12.71
CA GLY A 71 7.05 -13.60 -11.56
C GLY A 71 5.79 -12.93 -11.01
N PHE A 72 4.63 -13.08 -11.65
CA PHE A 72 3.35 -12.51 -11.21
C PHE A 72 2.40 -13.54 -10.59
N ASN A 73 2.91 -14.70 -10.24
CA ASN A 73 2.12 -15.72 -9.54
C ASN A 73 1.91 -15.32 -8.07
N LEU A 74 0.64 -15.29 -7.66
CA LEU A 74 0.22 -14.99 -6.31
C LEU A 74 -0.36 -16.24 -5.64
N THR A 75 -0.33 -16.25 -4.32
CA THR A 75 -0.92 -17.33 -3.51
C THR A 75 -2.18 -16.85 -2.83
N CYS A 76 -3.29 -17.57 -3.02
CA CYS A 76 -4.50 -17.34 -2.26
C CYS A 76 -4.51 -18.25 -1.02
N ASP A 77 -4.24 -17.70 0.15
CA ASP A 77 -4.28 -18.41 1.42
C ASP A 77 -5.72 -18.46 1.96
N THR A 78 -6.29 -19.63 1.94
CA THR A 78 -7.64 -19.93 2.46
C THR A 78 -7.60 -20.76 3.75
N SER A 79 -6.46 -20.83 4.41
CA SER A 79 -6.27 -21.64 5.62
C SER A 79 -7.15 -21.18 6.79
N ARG A 80 -7.57 -19.93 6.79
CA ARG A 80 -8.48 -19.35 7.78
C ARG A 80 -9.89 -19.23 7.20
N PRO A 81 -10.89 -19.93 7.76
CA PRO A 81 -12.27 -19.82 7.28
C PRO A 81 -12.79 -18.38 7.34
N GLY A 82 -13.26 -17.86 6.19
CA GLY A 82 -13.82 -16.51 6.11
C GLY A 82 -12.79 -15.36 6.01
N ASP A 83 -11.48 -15.66 6.05
CA ASP A 83 -10.39 -14.69 5.98
C ASP A 83 -9.36 -15.11 4.92
N ALA A 84 -9.79 -15.19 3.68
CA ALA A 84 -8.89 -15.48 2.57
C ALA A 84 -7.96 -14.28 2.32
N ARG A 85 -6.66 -14.54 2.18
CA ARG A 85 -5.63 -13.51 1.99
C ARG A 85 -4.86 -13.76 0.70
N LEU A 86 -4.65 -12.70 -0.07
CA LEU A 86 -3.81 -12.74 -1.25
C LEU A 86 -2.36 -12.45 -0.84
N LEU A 87 -1.46 -13.37 -1.12
CA LEU A 87 -0.06 -13.30 -0.71
C LEU A 87 0.84 -13.15 -1.93
N LEU A 88 1.84 -12.28 -1.80
CA LEU A 88 2.83 -12.02 -2.84
C LEU A 88 3.95 -13.07 -2.84
N ASP A 89 4.17 -13.70 -1.71
CA ASP A 89 5.20 -14.70 -1.48
C ASP A 89 4.62 -16.01 -0.93
N ALA A 90 5.36 -17.09 -1.10
CA ALA A 90 4.97 -18.40 -0.58
C ALA A 90 5.10 -18.49 0.95
N ASP A 91 5.95 -17.65 1.55
CA ASP A 91 6.20 -17.63 2.99
C ASP A 91 5.10 -16.91 3.77
N GLY A 92 4.19 -16.19 3.06
CA GLY A 92 3.04 -15.51 3.65
C GLY A 92 3.40 -14.26 4.43
N THR A 93 4.57 -13.68 4.19
CA THR A 93 5.07 -12.50 4.90
C THR A 93 4.55 -11.20 4.32
N VAL A 94 4.19 -11.20 3.03
CA VAL A 94 3.68 -10.02 2.31
C VAL A 94 2.29 -10.29 1.77
N GLN A 95 1.31 -9.57 2.31
CA GLN A 95 -0.08 -9.61 1.87
C GLN A 95 -0.35 -8.50 0.85
N VAL A 96 -0.98 -8.85 -0.27
CA VAL A 96 -1.50 -7.88 -1.24
C VAL A 96 -2.84 -7.36 -0.74
N LEU A 97 -2.97 -6.04 -0.69
CA LEU A 97 -4.21 -5.35 -0.29
C LEU A 97 -5.05 -4.94 -1.49
N GLU A 98 -4.38 -4.54 -2.57
CA GLU A 98 -5.03 -4.00 -3.75
C GLU A 98 -4.11 -4.08 -4.96
N ILE A 99 -4.65 -4.47 -6.09
CA ILE A 99 -4.04 -4.33 -7.40
C ILE A 99 -4.95 -3.41 -8.20
N PRO A 100 -4.62 -2.12 -8.33
CA PRO A 100 -5.44 -1.16 -9.09
C PRO A 100 -5.46 -1.50 -10.58
N ASP A 101 -5.82 -0.53 -11.40
CA ASP A 101 -5.76 -0.68 -12.85
C ASP A 101 -4.33 -0.99 -13.32
N VAL A 102 -4.17 -2.07 -14.08
CA VAL A 102 -2.87 -2.53 -14.63
C VAL A 102 -2.19 -1.55 -15.57
N GLN A 103 -2.87 -0.49 -15.97
CA GLN A 103 -2.29 0.63 -16.71
C GLN A 103 -1.43 1.54 -15.81
N TYR A 104 -1.65 1.47 -14.50
CA TYR A 104 -0.83 2.12 -13.48
C TYR A 104 -0.05 1.03 -12.75
N PRO A 105 1.22 0.79 -13.08
CA PRO A 105 1.94 -0.42 -12.69
C PRO A 105 2.41 -0.37 -11.23
N PHE A 106 1.48 -0.29 -10.29
CA PHE A 106 1.74 -0.41 -8.85
C PHE A 106 0.73 -1.34 -8.17
N LEU A 107 1.06 -1.81 -7.00
CA LEU A 107 0.17 -2.52 -6.09
C LEU A 107 0.41 -2.10 -4.65
N ARG A 108 -0.63 -2.19 -3.83
CA ARG A 108 -0.55 -1.96 -2.40
C ARG A 108 -0.41 -3.29 -1.67
N ALA A 109 0.54 -3.34 -0.78
CA ALA A 109 0.82 -4.51 0.03
C ALA A 109 1.03 -4.11 1.49
N GLN A 110 1.08 -5.09 2.36
CA GLN A 110 1.47 -4.92 3.76
C GLN A 110 2.34 -6.08 4.22
N HIS A 111 3.22 -5.79 5.15
CA HIS A 111 3.94 -6.80 5.93
C HIS A 111 3.62 -6.63 7.42
N ASN A 112 3.97 -7.62 8.24
CA ASN A 112 3.76 -7.54 9.68
C ASN A 112 5.05 -7.15 10.38
N GLY A 113 4.93 -6.18 11.30
CA GLY A 113 6.02 -5.76 12.17
C GLY A 113 7.07 -4.87 11.51
N ASP A 114 8.19 -4.75 12.19
CA ASP A 114 9.35 -3.95 11.77
C ASP A 114 10.35 -4.77 10.93
N VAL A 115 11.30 -4.09 10.33
CA VAL A 115 12.45 -4.72 9.67
C VAL A 115 13.30 -5.43 10.73
N LYS A 116 13.49 -6.73 10.59
CA LYS A 116 14.30 -7.51 11.54
C LYS A 116 15.77 -7.12 11.42
N ILE A 117 16.35 -6.70 12.53
CA ILE A 117 17.72 -6.22 12.62
C ILE A 117 18.57 -7.17 13.46
N ASP A 118 19.60 -7.70 12.86
CA ASP A 118 20.64 -8.49 13.53
C ASP A 118 21.76 -7.58 14.01
N PHE A 119 21.95 -7.48 15.31
CA PHE A 119 22.98 -6.64 15.89
C PHE A 119 24.30 -7.40 16.03
N HIS A 120 25.38 -6.77 15.57
CA HIS A 120 26.75 -7.26 15.69
C HIS A 120 27.52 -6.36 16.66
N GLY A 121 27.76 -6.86 17.87
CA GLY A 121 28.27 -6.03 18.95
C GLY A 121 27.29 -4.97 19.40
N ASP A 122 27.80 -3.89 20.00
CA ASP A 122 26.95 -2.88 20.64
C ASP A 122 26.58 -1.68 19.77
N VAL A 123 27.12 -1.59 18.56
CA VAL A 123 27.06 -0.35 17.77
C VAL A 123 26.41 -0.51 16.39
N ILE A 124 26.46 -1.69 15.78
CA ILE A 124 26.04 -1.90 14.39
C ILE A 124 24.96 -2.96 14.32
N GLY A 125 23.89 -2.68 13.57
CA GLY A 125 22.85 -3.62 13.23
C GLY A 125 22.64 -3.68 11.70
N ASN A 126 22.28 -4.85 11.20
CA ASN A 126 22.01 -5.06 9.78
C ASN A 126 20.68 -5.82 9.63
N GLY A 127 19.91 -5.45 8.63
CA GLY A 127 18.67 -6.10 8.25
C GLY A 127 18.44 -6.02 6.77
N THR A 128 17.39 -6.69 6.32
CA THR A 128 16.96 -6.63 4.92
C THR A 128 15.45 -6.40 4.85
N PHE A 129 15.02 -5.66 3.85
CA PHE A 129 13.59 -5.43 3.64
C PHE A 129 13.09 -6.17 2.40
N ILE A 130 12.17 -7.12 2.59
CA ILE A 130 11.46 -7.91 1.54
C ILE A 130 12.33 -8.40 0.36
N ASN A 131 13.61 -8.68 0.59
CA ASN A 131 14.53 -9.11 -0.47
C ASN A 131 14.15 -10.45 -1.12
N HIS A 132 13.25 -11.23 -0.53
CA HIS A 132 12.67 -12.43 -1.12
C HIS A 132 11.59 -12.13 -2.16
N VAL A 133 10.95 -10.96 -2.09
CA VAL A 133 9.92 -10.47 -3.02
C VAL A 133 10.52 -9.56 -4.07
N VAL A 134 11.22 -8.53 -3.61
CA VAL A 134 11.90 -7.57 -4.51
C VAL A 134 13.24 -8.13 -4.90
N ARG A 135 13.38 -8.52 -6.16
CA ARG A 135 14.57 -9.16 -6.71
C ARG A 135 14.99 -8.44 -7.97
N ARG A 136 16.30 -8.44 -8.24
CA ARG A 136 16.89 -7.80 -9.43
C ARG A 136 16.28 -8.30 -10.75
N ASP A 137 15.96 -9.57 -10.81
CA ASP A 137 15.38 -10.26 -11.96
C ASP A 137 13.86 -10.47 -11.85
N GLY A 138 13.27 -10.00 -10.75
CA GLY A 138 11.82 -10.09 -10.50
C GLY A 138 11.06 -8.89 -11.05
N PRO A 139 9.71 -8.92 -11.04
CA PRO A 139 8.91 -7.84 -11.57
C PRO A 139 8.78 -6.64 -10.63
N TYR A 140 8.99 -6.81 -9.32
CA TYR A 140 8.65 -5.81 -8.31
C TYR A 140 9.81 -4.89 -7.92
N MET A 141 9.48 -3.66 -7.57
CA MET A 141 10.37 -2.62 -7.04
C MET A 141 9.64 -1.86 -5.93
N LEU A 142 10.39 -1.31 -4.98
CA LEU A 142 9.79 -0.41 -4.00
C LEU A 142 9.42 0.91 -4.68
N GLU A 143 8.16 1.34 -4.49
CA GLU A 143 7.64 2.56 -5.11
C GLU A 143 8.23 3.81 -4.46
N ARG A 144 8.34 4.87 -5.24
CA ARG A 144 8.62 6.23 -4.76
C ARG A 144 7.48 6.71 -3.88
N GLY A 145 7.78 7.41 -2.81
CA GLY A 145 6.76 7.81 -1.82
C GLY A 145 6.59 6.80 -0.70
N SER A 146 7.50 5.81 -0.63
CA SER A 146 7.72 5.04 0.59
C SER A 146 8.68 5.78 1.50
N GLU A 147 8.51 5.61 2.81
CA GLU A 147 9.32 6.23 3.85
C GLU A 147 10.10 5.17 4.64
N LEU A 148 11.36 5.47 4.93
CA LEU A 148 12.12 4.82 5.98
C LEU A 148 11.81 5.51 7.30
N ILE A 149 11.29 4.77 8.28
CA ILE A 149 10.91 5.28 9.59
C ILE A 149 11.76 4.56 10.64
N LEU A 150 12.33 5.34 11.54
CA LEU A 150 13.15 4.86 12.65
C LEU A 150 12.59 5.39 13.96
N THR A 151 12.37 4.52 14.93
CA THR A 151 12.17 4.89 16.33
C THR A 151 13.37 4.44 17.16
N GLY A 152 13.60 5.10 18.28
CA GLY A 152 14.71 4.79 19.17
C GLY A 152 15.56 6.02 19.51
N CYS A 153 16.51 5.87 20.41
CA CYS A 153 17.36 6.95 20.86
C CYS A 153 18.79 6.82 20.33
N ASN A 154 19.38 7.94 19.88
CA ASN A 154 20.79 8.04 19.49
C ASN A 154 21.22 6.99 18.45
N VAL A 155 20.37 6.78 17.45
CA VAL A 155 20.57 5.77 16.42
C VAL A 155 20.32 6.37 15.04
N GLN A 156 21.07 5.91 14.05
CA GLN A 156 20.93 6.24 12.64
C GLN A 156 20.53 4.99 11.86
N ALA A 157 19.52 5.12 11.01
CA ALA A 157 19.20 4.12 10.00
C ALA A 157 19.65 4.60 8.63
N THR A 158 20.21 3.68 7.83
CA THR A 158 20.57 3.91 6.43
C THR A 158 20.08 2.74 5.63
N MET A 159 19.24 3.02 4.65
CA MET A 159 18.74 2.03 3.68
C MET A 159 19.51 2.15 2.37
N LYS A 160 19.93 1.02 1.84
CA LYS A 160 20.69 0.95 0.60
C LYS A 160 20.02 0.03 -0.41
N ASP A 161 20.09 0.40 -1.67
CA ASP A 161 19.85 -0.50 -2.80
C ASP A 161 21.22 -0.89 -3.41
N GLY A 162 21.71 -2.06 -3.04
CA GLY A 162 23.10 -2.45 -3.32
C GLY A 162 24.11 -1.51 -2.66
N ASN A 163 24.86 -0.75 -3.47
CA ASN A 163 25.84 0.21 -2.95
C ASN A 163 25.33 1.65 -2.83
N ILE A 164 24.08 1.89 -3.22
CA ILE A 164 23.49 3.24 -3.28
C ILE A 164 22.65 3.46 -2.03
N THR A 165 22.91 4.55 -1.32
CA THR A 165 22.04 4.98 -0.22
C THR A 165 20.77 5.59 -0.80
N VAL A 166 19.61 4.98 -0.47
CA VAL A 166 18.29 5.41 -0.94
C VAL A 166 17.51 6.17 0.12
N ALA A 167 17.83 5.97 1.41
CA ALA A 167 17.27 6.74 2.52
C ALA A 167 18.21 6.72 3.71
N SER A 168 18.23 7.78 4.50
CA SER A 168 18.94 7.81 5.79
C SER A 168 18.33 8.84 6.71
N CYS A 169 18.13 8.46 7.96
CA CYS A 169 17.73 9.41 8.99
C CYS A 169 18.34 9.08 10.36
N THR A 170 18.34 10.06 11.25
CA THR A 170 18.98 9.97 12.57
C THR A 170 17.98 10.39 13.63
N SER A 171 17.78 9.55 14.63
CA SER A 171 16.96 9.84 15.79
C SER A 171 17.84 10.14 17.00
N LEU A 172 17.56 11.26 17.65
CA LEU A 172 18.23 11.74 18.86
C LEU A 172 17.24 11.75 20.01
N CYS A 173 17.71 11.52 21.24
CA CYS A 173 16.91 11.74 22.43
C CYS A 173 17.60 12.77 23.32
N GLN A 174 16.82 13.75 23.74
CA GLN A 174 17.22 14.66 24.81
C GLN A 174 16.58 14.14 26.10
N PHE A 175 17.42 13.74 27.03
CA PHE A 175 16.97 13.37 28.36
C PHE A 175 16.86 14.62 29.20
N ARG A 176 15.72 14.84 29.85
CA ARG A 176 15.63 15.79 30.95
C ARG A 176 16.06 15.07 32.21
N ASP A 177 17.16 15.53 32.79
CA ASP A 177 17.47 15.17 34.16
C ASP A 177 16.44 15.85 35.06
N ASN A 178 15.70 15.07 35.83
CA ASN A 178 14.80 15.58 36.88
C ASN A 178 15.67 16.08 38.06
N TYR A 179 16.61 16.93 37.77
CA TYR A 179 17.21 17.73 38.83
C TYR A 179 16.26 18.89 39.11
N ASN A 180 15.34 18.66 40.04
CA ASN A 180 14.58 19.74 40.63
C ASN A 180 15.61 20.63 41.30
N ASN A 181 15.91 21.73 40.65
CA ASN A 181 16.68 22.81 41.20
C ASN A 181 15.71 23.71 41.98
N ASP A 182 14.89 23.11 42.82
CA ASP A 182 14.10 23.84 43.78
C ASP A 182 14.98 23.89 45.04
N ASN A 183 15.45 25.10 45.32
CA ASN A 183 15.96 25.49 46.62
C ASN A 183 14.81 25.40 47.62
N ASP A 184 14.44 24.23 48.03
CA ASP A 184 13.58 24.03 49.18
C ASP A 184 14.44 23.43 50.29
N ASP A 185 14.75 24.29 51.26
CA ASP A 185 15.46 23.98 52.51
C ASP A 185 14.49 23.15 53.42
N GLY A 186 14.08 21.99 52.98
CA GLY A 186 13.24 21.04 53.72
C GLY A 186 13.99 19.79 54.08
N ASP A 187 14.33 19.63 55.35
CA ASP A 187 14.80 18.42 56.00
C ASP A 187 13.73 17.31 55.91
N ASP A 188 13.62 16.59 54.79
CA ASP A 188 12.90 15.34 54.75
C ASP A 188 13.81 14.22 54.21
N ASP A 189 14.24 13.36 55.15
CA ASP A 189 15.06 12.15 54.97
C ASP A 189 14.37 11.02 54.21
N ASP A 190 13.46 11.28 53.33
CA ASP A 190 12.86 10.27 52.42
C ASP A 190 13.71 10.23 51.14
N ALA A 191 14.61 9.26 51.08
CA ALA A 191 15.39 8.93 49.89
C ALA A 191 14.45 8.61 48.72
N GLU A 192 14.03 9.63 47.96
CA GLU A 192 13.33 9.46 46.69
C GLU A 192 14.21 8.60 45.75
N THR A 193 13.70 7.46 45.40
CA THR A 193 14.29 6.61 44.37
C THR A 193 14.42 7.45 43.10
N PRO A 194 15.62 7.54 42.50
CA PRO A 194 15.80 8.34 41.28
C PRO A 194 14.83 7.84 40.21
N THR A 195 13.90 8.71 39.82
CA THR A 195 13.03 8.39 38.69
C THR A 195 13.88 8.28 37.43
N PRO A 196 13.76 7.21 36.65
CA PRO A 196 14.54 7.06 35.42
C PRO A 196 14.28 8.25 34.49
N PRO A 197 15.30 8.69 33.74
CA PRO A 197 15.14 9.76 32.77
C PRO A 197 13.99 9.41 31.81
N TYR A 198 13.10 10.36 31.58
CA TYR A 198 11.99 10.19 30.66
C TYR A 198 12.12 11.15 29.47
N ILE A 199 11.63 10.71 28.34
CA ILE A 199 11.49 11.59 27.18
C ILE A 199 10.13 12.27 27.29
N GLU A 200 10.12 13.59 27.26
CA GLU A 200 8.88 14.36 27.16
C GLU A 200 8.35 14.27 25.72
N LEU A 201 7.49 13.28 25.48
CA LEU A 201 6.94 13.00 24.16
C LEU A 201 5.88 14.02 23.72
N SER A 202 5.41 14.90 24.61
CA SER A 202 4.36 15.87 24.33
C SER A 202 4.68 16.87 23.20
N HIS A 203 5.94 17.13 22.94
CA HIS A 203 6.42 17.98 21.84
C HIS A 203 6.91 17.22 20.61
N VAL A 204 7.04 15.90 20.70
CA VAL A 204 7.55 15.04 19.63
C VAL A 204 6.52 14.76 18.55
N VAL A 205 5.23 14.86 18.90
CA VAL A 205 4.09 14.41 18.11
C VAL A 205 3.97 14.99 16.70
N ALA A 206 4.54 16.16 16.45
CA ALA A 206 4.30 16.85 15.18
C ALA A 206 5.46 16.77 14.19
N GLN A 207 6.62 16.22 14.53
CA GLN A 207 7.82 16.45 13.72
C GLN A 207 8.83 15.30 13.72
N CYS A 208 8.42 14.07 13.43
CA CYS A 208 9.41 13.03 13.05
C CYS A 208 9.99 13.28 11.64
N SER A 209 10.12 14.52 11.22
CA SER A 209 10.75 14.90 9.96
C SER A 209 12.18 15.35 10.20
N GLY A 210 13.15 14.73 9.53
CA GLY A 210 14.55 15.02 9.74
C GLY A 210 15.11 14.37 11.01
N SER A 211 15.90 15.10 11.78
CA SER A 211 16.40 14.67 13.11
C SER A 211 15.44 15.18 14.18
N SER A 212 14.65 14.31 14.77
CA SER A 212 13.76 14.66 15.86
C SER A 212 13.98 13.76 17.08
N THR A 213 13.32 14.09 18.19
CA THR A 213 13.51 13.37 19.45
C THR A 213 12.75 12.04 19.41
N GLY A 214 13.48 10.92 19.49
CA GLY A 214 12.92 9.57 19.62
C GLY A 214 12.46 8.93 18.32
N CYS A 215 12.42 9.65 17.21
CA CYS A 215 12.08 9.11 15.90
C CYS A 215 12.66 9.96 14.76
N CYS A 216 12.73 9.38 13.58
CA CYS A 216 12.96 10.12 12.34
C CYS A 216 12.35 9.39 11.15
N ARG A 217 12.16 10.10 10.07
CA ARG A 217 11.74 9.54 8.77
C ARG A 217 12.48 10.18 7.61
N ALA A 218 12.64 9.43 6.56
CA ALA A 218 13.25 9.90 5.32
C ALA A 218 12.55 9.26 4.13
N ASP A 219 12.30 10.06 3.10
CA ASP A 219 11.78 9.58 1.83
C ASP A 219 12.76 8.61 1.19
N ILE A 220 12.25 7.53 0.63
CA ILE A 220 13.04 6.57 -0.13
C ILE A 220 13.12 7.06 -1.57
N VAL A 221 14.35 7.41 -1.98
CA VAL A 221 14.62 7.89 -3.34
C VAL A 221 15.06 6.70 -4.20
N ALA A 222 14.29 6.40 -5.25
CA ALA A 222 14.68 5.35 -6.18
C ALA A 222 15.94 5.75 -6.95
N PRO A 223 16.96 4.87 -7.04
CA PRO A 223 18.10 5.09 -7.92
C PRO A 223 17.62 5.20 -9.36
N GLY A 224 18.01 6.22 -10.08
CA GLY A 224 17.65 6.40 -11.49
C GLY A 224 16.89 7.69 -11.81
N ASP A 225 16.46 8.46 -10.80
CA ASP A 225 15.79 9.74 -11.03
C ASP A 225 16.69 10.80 -11.67
N TYR A 226 18.00 10.68 -11.50
CA TYR A 226 18.98 11.65 -11.99
C TYR A 226 19.94 11.07 -13.04
N ASP A 227 20.03 9.75 -13.17
CA ASP A 227 20.88 9.10 -14.14
C ASP A 227 20.24 7.79 -14.63
N SER A 228 19.79 7.79 -15.85
CA SER A 228 19.16 6.64 -16.53
C SER A 228 20.06 5.38 -16.64
N GLN A 229 21.31 5.44 -16.17
CA GLN A 229 22.23 4.33 -16.14
C GLN A 229 22.32 3.61 -14.80
N VAL A 230 21.73 4.18 -13.74
CA VAL A 230 21.71 3.57 -12.42
C VAL A 230 20.49 2.66 -12.31
N HIS A 231 20.74 1.36 -12.40
CA HIS A 231 19.70 0.34 -12.23
C HIS A 231 19.56 -0.05 -10.76
N THR A 232 18.33 -0.19 -10.30
CA THR A 232 18.04 -0.75 -8.98
C THR A 232 18.62 -2.17 -8.87
N SER A 233 19.25 -2.49 -7.75
CA SER A 233 19.73 -3.85 -7.50
C SER A 233 18.59 -4.79 -7.08
N GLY A 234 17.49 -4.19 -6.64
CA GLY A 234 16.36 -4.92 -6.07
C GLY A 234 16.71 -5.60 -4.75
N ARG A 235 17.69 -5.09 -4.06
CA ARG A 235 18.12 -5.58 -2.76
C ARG A 235 18.22 -4.42 -1.78
N TYR A 236 17.29 -4.36 -0.85
CA TYR A 236 17.22 -3.32 0.15
C TYR A 236 17.84 -3.81 1.46
N ASP A 237 19.05 -3.32 1.75
CA ASP A 237 19.77 -3.57 2.98
C ASP A 237 19.59 -2.37 3.94
N VAL A 238 19.27 -2.65 5.19
CA VAL A 238 19.11 -1.64 6.25
C VAL A 238 20.26 -1.76 7.21
N HIS A 239 20.95 -0.65 7.44
CA HIS A 239 22.08 -0.57 8.36
C HIS A 239 21.72 0.38 9.49
N LEU A 240 21.90 -0.08 10.73
CA LEU A 240 21.77 0.73 11.92
C LEU A 240 23.15 1.03 12.50
N ARG A 241 23.34 2.26 12.94
CA ARG A 241 24.49 2.68 13.70
C ARG A 241 24.05 3.40 14.96
N TRP A 242 24.50 2.87 16.08
CA TRP A 242 24.31 3.47 17.39
C TRP A 242 25.46 4.43 17.71
N PHE A 243 25.15 5.56 18.34
CA PHE A 243 26.15 6.54 18.75
C PHE A 243 25.89 7.12 20.14
N GLY A 244 24.94 6.55 20.89
CA GLY A 244 24.70 6.89 22.29
C GLY A 244 25.77 6.37 23.24
N TRP A 245 25.86 6.97 24.41
CA TRP A 245 26.83 6.60 25.45
C TRP A 245 26.44 5.33 26.21
N ASN A 246 25.15 5.09 26.37
CA ASN A 246 24.62 3.94 27.11
C ASN A 246 23.41 3.33 26.37
N ARG A 247 23.69 2.31 25.56
CA ARG A 247 22.69 1.62 24.76
C ARG A 247 21.56 1.00 25.60
N SER A 248 21.91 0.42 26.77
CA SER A 248 20.91 -0.22 27.61
C SER A 248 19.91 0.79 28.14
N ALA A 249 20.35 1.94 28.60
CA ALA A 249 19.49 3.02 29.05
C ALA A 249 18.63 3.58 27.90
N ASP A 250 19.23 3.80 26.72
CA ASP A 250 18.50 4.26 25.54
C ASP A 250 17.39 3.28 25.11
N LEU A 251 17.66 1.97 25.15
CA LEU A 251 16.67 0.92 24.81
C LEU A 251 15.54 0.78 25.86
N GLU A 252 15.83 1.06 27.13
CA GLU A 252 14.81 1.08 28.19
C GLU A 252 13.84 2.24 28.00
N VAL A 253 14.30 3.35 27.42
CA VAL A 253 13.48 4.52 27.17
C VAL A 253 12.61 4.33 25.94
N LEU A 254 13.21 3.92 24.83
CA LEU A 254 12.51 3.71 23.57
C LEU A 254 13.18 2.59 22.76
N PRO A 255 12.49 1.49 22.46
CA PRO A 255 13.03 0.42 21.64
C PRO A 255 13.33 0.90 20.22
N VAL A 256 14.45 0.41 19.68
CA VAL A 256 14.83 0.70 18.30
C VAL A 256 14.01 -0.18 17.37
N ARG A 257 13.27 0.46 16.45
CA ARG A 257 12.50 -0.20 15.40
C ARG A 257 12.66 0.52 14.09
N VAL A 258 12.66 -0.23 13.01
CA VAL A 258 12.76 0.30 11.66
C VAL A 258 11.58 -0.18 10.84
N PHE A 259 10.93 0.72 10.14
CA PHE A 259 9.83 0.39 9.24
C PHE A 259 10.11 0.97 7.85
N VAL A 260 9.62 0.28 6.85
CA VAL A 260 9.47 0.80 5.49
C VAL A 260 7.98 0.82 5.21
N ALA A 261 7.42 1.99 5.06
CA ALA A 261 5.97 2.18 4.99
C ALA A 261 5.58 3.14 3.86
N GLN A 262 4.33 3.09 3.47
CA GLN A 262 3.72 4.09 2.60
C GLN A 262 3.76 5.46 3.28
N TYR A 263 4.03 6.51 2.49
CA TYR A 263 3.98 7.89 2.96
C TYR A 263 2.72 8.20 3.76
N GLY A 264 2.88 8.85 4.91
CA GLY A 264 1.78 9.24 5.78
C GLY A 264 1.24 8.14 6.71
N TRP A 265 1.74 6.90 6.63
CA TRP A 265 1.31 5.85 7.56
C TRP A 265 1.63 6.20 9.02
N PHE A 266 2.79 6.76 9.25
CA PHE A 266 3.24 7.16 10.58
C PHE A 266 2.52 8.41 11.13
N ASP A 267 1.83 9.17 10.27
CA ASP A 267 1.04 10.33 10.67
C ASP A 267 -0.29 9.93 11.36
N ASN A 268 -0.65 8.64 11.30
CA ASN A 268 -1.79 8.12 12.02
C ASN A 268 -1.53 8.14 13.53
N SER A 269 -2.35 8.87 14.28
CA SER A 269 -2.20 9.06 15.72
C SER A 269 -2.16 7.76 16.52
N SER A 270 -2.87 6.70 16.09
CA SER A 270 -2.83 5.41 16.75
C SER A 270 -1.49 4.71 16.56
N VAL A 271 -0.96 4.69 15.33
CA VAL A 271 0.35 4.11 15.01
C VAL A 271 1.45 4.81 15.81
N TYR A 272 1.42 6.12 15.77
CA TYR A 272 2.35 6.96 16.51
C TYR A 272 2.31 6.68 18.02
N THR A 273 1.10 6.67 18.62
CA THR A 273 0.91 6.39 20.05
C THR A 273 1.42 4.99 20.43
N ASP A 274 1.10 4.00 19.61
CA ASP A 274 1.52 2.62 19.84
C ASP A 274 3.03 2.44 19.78
N LEU A 275 3.71 3.17 18.89
CA LEU A 275 5.15 3.03 18.70
C LEU A 275 5.97 3.85 19.69
N LEU A 276 5.52 5.03 20.11
CA LEU A 276 6.30 5.95 20.93
C LEU A 276 5.83 6.05 22.38
N GLN A 277 4.55 5.79 22.68
CA GLN A 277 4.03 5.95 24.03
C GLN A 277 3.89 4.64 24.81
N THR A 278 3.78 3.51 24.16
CA THR A 278 3.70 2.22 24.84
C THR A 278 5.09 1.64 25.08
N ARG A 279 5.55 1.67 26.34
CA ARG A 279 6.71 0.89 26.80
C ARG A 279 6.55 -0.62 26.54
N ARG A 280 5.31 -1.06 26.35
CA ARG A 280 4.97 -2.43 25.97
C ARG A 280 4.80 -2.44 24.46
N ALA A 281 5.81 -2.93 23.77
CA ALA A 281 5.70 -3.19 22.34
C ALA A 281 4.37 -3.89 22.05
N PRO A 282 3.55 -3.43 21.06
CA PRO A 282 2.57 -4.31 20.46
C PRO A 282 3.30 -5.60 20.11
N SER A 283 2.66 -6.75 20.29
CA SER A 283 3.30 -8.01 19.89
C SER A 283 3.82 -7.82 18.46
N GLU A 284 5.11 -8.02 18.26
CA GLU A 284 5.86 -7.69 17.03
C GLU A 284 5.16 -8.18 15.76
N ASP A 285 4.35 -9.22 15.89
CA ASP A 285 3.68 -9.90 14.77
C ASP A 285 2.30 -9.34 14.39
N THR A 286 1.79 -8.28 15.06
CA THR A 286 0.40 -7.82 14.85
C THR A 286 0.27 -6.48 14.14
N MET A 287 1.34 -5.70 14.03
CA MET A 287 1.30 -4.40 13.39
C MET A 287 1.38 -4.54 11.87
N ALA A 288 0.30 -4.24 11.18
CA ALA A 288 0.27 -4.20 9.73
C ALA A 288 0.91 -2.90 9.22
N VAL A 289 1.94 -3.02 8.40
CA VAL A 289 2.68 -1.90 7.82
C VAL A 289 2.43 -1.88 6.31
N PRO A 290 1.61 -0.95 5.80
CA PRO A 290 1.34 -0.84 4.38
C PRO A 290 2.51 -0.20 3.63
N PHE A 291 2.76 -0.67 2.42
CA PHE A 291 3.72 -0.12 1.49
C PHE A 291 3.26 -0.32 0.05
N VAL A 292 3.91 0.34 -0.90
CA VAL A 292 3.57 0.28 -2.31
C VAL A 292 4.74 -0.29 -3.09
N LEU A 293 4.43 -1.17 -4.02
CA LEU A 293 5.37 -1.73 -4.97
C LEU A 293 5.00 -1.30 -6.39
N ASP A 294 5.98 -0.78 -7.11
CA ASP A 294 5.91 -0.70 -8.56
C ASP A 294 6.21 -2.06 -9.17
N TRP A 295 5.68 -2.30 -10.37
CA TRP A 295 5.97 -3.51 -11.10
C TRP A 295 6.17 -3.28 -12.60
N GLU A 296 7.02 -4.08 -13.18
CA GLU A 296 7.31 -4.11 -14.62
C GLU A 296 7.36 -5.56 -15.07
N ALA A 297 6.76 -5.86 -16.20
CA ALA A 297 6.91 -7.18 -16.79
C ALA A 297 8.33 -7.37 -17.31
N VAL A 298 8.94 -8.53 -17.04
CA VAL A 298 10.28 -8.87 -17.49
C VAL A 298 10.16 -9.90 -18.62
N GLY A 299 10.79 -9.63 -19.76
CA GLY A 299 10.72 -10.54 -20.88
C GLY A 299 11.68 -10.19 -22.01
N HIS A 300 11.93 -11.16 -22.89
CA HIS A 300 12.81 -10.96 -24.03
C HIS A 300 12.22 -9.94 -25.03
N PRO A 301 13.00 -8.97 -25.52
CA PRO A 301 12.53 -7.93 -26.45
C PRO A 301 12.07 -8.47 -27.82
N SER A 302 12.32 -9.73 -28.12
CA SER A 302 12.03 -10.34 -29.44
C SER A 302 10.62 -10.91 -29.59
N SER A 303 9.79 -10.96 -28.54
CA SER A 303 8.39 -11.36 -28.70
C SER A 303 7.53 -10.15 -29.07
N SER A 304 7.16 -10.09 -30.34
CA SER A 304 6.33 -9.03 -30.94
C SER A 304 4.91 -8.91 -30.41
N SER A 305 4.56 -9.60 -29.30
CA SER A 305 3.18 -9.69 -28.81
C SER A 305 3.08 -9.64 -27.29
N VAL A 306 3.89 -8.80 -26.65
CA VAL A 306 3.87 -8.69 -25.19
C VAL A 306 2.62 -7.97 -24.72
N CYS A 307 2.26 -6.84 -25.34
CA CYS A 307 1.00 -6.15 -25.17
C CYS A 307 -0.01 -6.75 -26.16
N LYS A 308 -0.90 -7.58 -25.68
CA LYS A 308 -1.74 -8.45 -26.53
C LYS A 308 -2.95 -7.75 -27.14
N SER A 309 -3.38 -6.65 -26.57
CA SER A 309 -4.51 -5.91 -27.13
C SER A 309 -4.13 -5.12 -28.38
N ASN A 310 -5.00 -5.11 -29.37
CA ASN A 310 -4.79 -4.36 -30.62
C ASN A 310 -4.64 -2.86 -30.40
N HIS A 311 -5.26 -2.31 -29.35
CA HIS A 311 -5.23 -0.90 -28.99
C HIS A 311 -4.30 -0.61 -27.80
N SER A 312 -3.29 -1.43 -27.61
CA SER A 312 -2.26 -1.22 -26.60
C SER A 312 -0.99 -0.62 -27.19
N LYS A 313 -0.19 -0.04 -26.31
CA LYS A 313 1.19 0.39 -26.59
C LYS A 313 2.12 -0.17 -25.51
N ARG A 314 3.34 -0.48 -25.91
CA ARG A 314 4.43 -0.88 -25.01
C ARG A 314 5.25 0.36 -24.67
N SER A 315 5.68 0.45 -23.43
CA SER A 315 6.70 1.37 -22.95
C SER A 315 7.84 0.56 -22.34
N ASP A 316 9.07 0.94 -22.61
CA ASP A 316 10.22 0.31 -21.98
C ASP A 316 10.22 0.67 -20.49
N GLY A 317 10.55 -0.31 -19.67
CA GLY A 317 10.61 -0.15 -18.22
C GLY A 317 11.93 0.52 -17.78
N THR A 318 12.03 0.75 -16.49
CA THR A 318 13.22 1.36 -15.86
C THR A 318 14.39 0.39 -15.78
N ARG A 319 14.11 -0.91 -15.82
CA ARG A 319 15.14 -1.98 -15.79
C ARG A 319 15.36 -2.56 -17.17
N ARG A 320 16.57 -3.07 -17.37
CA ARG A 320 16.94 -3.68 -18.66
C ARG A 320 16.04 -4.86 -19.01
N GLY A 321 15.35 -4.77 -20.14
CA GLY A 321 14.45 -5.82 -20.64
C GLY A 321 13.08 -5.85 -19.94
N ALA A 322 12.82 -4.92 -19.04
CA ALA A 322 11.49 -4.71 -18.46
C ALA A 322 10.63 -3.82 -19.35
N TYR A 323 9.32 -3.93 -19.20
CA TYR A 323 8.35 -3.14 -19.96
C TYR A 323 7.02 -3.07 -19.24
N THR A 324 6.22 -2.08 -19.62
CA THR A 324 4.81 -1.95 -19.24
C THR A 324 3.95 -1.83 -20.49
N CYS A 325 2.68 -2.21 -20.38
CA CYS A 325 1.69 -2.02 -21.42
C CYS A 325 0.59 -1.06 -20.94
N THR A 326 0.16 -0.16 -21.80
CA THR A 326 -0.98 0.72 -21.55
C THR A 326 -1.93 0.68 -22.74
N CYS A 327 -3.21 0.95 -22.54
CA CYS A 327 -4.11 1.19 -23.65
C CYS A 327 -3.77 2.51 -24.34
N LYS A 328 -4.05 2.62 -25.63
CA LYS A 328 -3.92 3.89 -26.38
C LYS A 328 -4.98 4.89 -25.93
N ASP A 329 -4.76 6.17 -26.18
CA ASP A 329 -5.70 7.23 -25.86
C ASP A 329 -7.09 6.94 -26.47
N GLY A 330 -8.13 7.11 -25.66
CA GLY A 330 -9.51 6.77 -26.02
C GLY A 330 -9.89 5.31 -25.81
N TYR A 331 -9.00 4.50 -25.21
CA TYR A 331 -9.24 3.11 -24.87
C TYR A 331 -8.92 2.85 -23.39
N GLU A 332 -9.69 1.95 -22.77
CA GLU A 332 -9.50 1.52 -21.39
C GLU A 332 -9.55 -0.01 -21.26
N GLY A 333 -9.10 -0.55 -20.12
CA GLY A 333 -9.09 -1.97 -19.82
C GLY A 333 -7.70 -2.57 -19.74
N ASN A 334 -7.57 -3.87 -20.02
CA ASN A 334 -6.35 -4.60 -19.78
C ASN A 334 -5.50 -4.78 -21.05
N PRO A 335 -4.37 -4.04 -21.20
CA PRO A 335 -3.53 -4.08 -22.40
C PRO A 335 -2.77 -5.41 -22.59
N TYR A 336 -2.68 -6.23 -21.54
CA TYR A 336 -2.02 -7.54 -21.55
C TYR A 336 -2.91 -8.67 -22.06
N LEU A 337 -4.23 -8.44 -22.24
CA LEU A 337 -5.20 -9.41 -22.74
C LEU A 337 -5.53 -9.15 -24.21
N ILE A 338 -5.87 -10.21 -24.95
CA ILE A 338 -6.41 -10.09 -26.31
C ILE A 338 -7.72 -9.31 -26.22
N ASP A 339 -7.85 -8.29 -27.06
CA ASP A 339 -9.03 -7.40 -27.08
C ASP A 339 -9.34 -6.75 -25.71
N GLY A 340 -8.34 -6.64 -24.84
CA GLY A 340 -8.51 -6.12 -23.49
C GLY A 340 -8.67 -4.60 -23.42
N CYS A 341 -8.16 -3.84 -24.40
CA CYS A 341 -8.40 -2.40 -24.52
C CYS A 341 -9.65 -2.14 -25.36
N LYS A 342 -10.68 -1.54 -24.77
CA LYS A 342 -11.96 -1.18 -25.43
C LYS A 342 -12.07 0.34 -25.57
N GLY A 343 -12.70 0.79 -26.65
CA GLY A 343 -12.95 2.21 -26.85
C GLY A 343 -13.87 2.78 -25.75
N ILE A 344 -13.50 3.93 -25.21
CA ILE A 344 -14.33 4.69 -24.27
C ILE A 344 -15.50 5.26 -25.05
N ILE A 345 -16.73 4.77 -24.79
CA ILE A 345 -17.94 5.34 -25.37
C ILE A 345 -18.15 6.69 -24.70
N SER A 346 -17.83 7.77 -25.41
CA SER A 346 -18.17 9.11 -24.94
C SER A 346 -19.69 9.25 -24.93
N VAL A 347 -20.26 9.72 -23.83
CA VAL A 347 -21.71 9.99 -23.70
C VAL A 347 -22.22 11.00 -24.76
N ILE A 348 -21.29 11.66 -25.44
CA ILE A 348 -21.57 12.60 -26.53
C ILE A 348 -22.03 11.89 -27.82
N ASP A 349 -21.65 10.61 -28.03
CA ASP A 349 -22.04 9.82 -29.21
C ASP A 349 -23.48 9.25 -29.14
N LEU A 350 -24.17 9.43 -28.03
CA LEU A 350 -25.56 8.97 -27.81
C LEU A 350 -26.61 10.06 -28.08
N VAL A 351 -26.23 11.22 -28.55
CA VAL A 351 -27.13 12.39 -28.81
C VAL A 351 -26.97 12.87 -30.26
N VAL A 352 -26.97 11.97 -31.22
CA VAL A 352 -27.14 12.32 -32.66
C VAL A 352 -28.30 11.51 -33.27
#